data_714b625e5bc384887cdfde6332d875ca
#
_entry.id   714b625e5bc384887cdfde6332d875ca
#
_cell.length_a   1.000
_cell.length_b   1.000
_cell.length_c   1.000
_cell.angle_alpha   90.00
_cell.angle_beta   90.00
_cell.angle_gamma   90.00
#
_symmetry.space_group_name_H-M   'P 1'
#
loop_
_entity.id
_entity.type
_entity.pdbx_description
1 polymer ?
#
loop_
_entity_poly.entity_id
_entity_poly.type
_entity_poly.pdbx_seq_one_letter_code
_entity_poly.pdbx_strand_id
1 'polypeptide(L)'
;MIEVSELCALVEGCIVWADGEVPTRIDPDTPLLASGLLDSLTIMRIVKRLEESAGVVLPATLLSARNFRTPQHLHAAIVGAVSQPAS
;
A
#
# COMPACT_ATOMS: atom_id res chain seq x y z
N MET A 1 -7.89 -11.37 6.93
CA MET A 1 -6.75 -10.45 6.70
C MET A 1 -6.45 -10.33 5.23
N ILE A 2 -6.05 -9.15 4.78
CA ILE A 2 -5.73 -8.93 3.36
C ILE A 2 -4.50 -9.73 2.95
N GLU A 3 -4.56 -10.34 1.77
CA GLU A 3 -3.43 -11.05 1.19
C GLU A 3 -2.58 -10.09 0.37
N VAL A 4 -1.31 -10.45 0.13
CA VAL A 4 -0.41 -9.59 -0.63
C VAL A 4 -0.93 -9.34 -2.06
N SER A 5 -1.56 -10.34 -2.67
CA SER A 5 -2.15 -10.19 -4.00
C SER A 5 -3.31 -9.20 -4.01
N GLU A 6 -4.13 -9.23 -2.97
CA GLU A 6 -5.23 -8.27 -2.80
C GLU A 6 -4.68 -6.86 -2.57
N LEU A 7 -3.61 -6.77 -1.80
CA LEU A 7 -2.94 -5.50 -1.54
C LEU A 7 -2.37 -4.91 -2.82
N CYS A 8 -1.76 -5.73 -3.67
CA CYS A 8 -1.26 -5.29 -4.97
C CYS A 8 -2.38 -4.71 -5.82
N ALA A 9 -3.53 -5.38 -5.87
CA ALA A 9 -4.69 -4.90 -6.61
C ALA A 9 -5.22 -3.60 -6.04
N LEU A 10 -5.23 -3.48 -4.71
CA LEU A 10 -5.68 -2.27 -4.03
C LEU A 10 -4.76 -1.09 -4.34
N VAL A 11 -3.46 -1.30 -4.27
CA VAL A 11 -2.46 -0.27 -4.60
C VAL A 11 -2.61 0.16 -6.06
N GLU A 12 -2.76 -0.80 -6.95
CA GLU A 12 -2.95 -0.53 -8.38
C GLU A 12 -4.18 0.35 -8.62
N GLY A 13 -5.26 0.09 -7.90
CA GLY A 13 -6.49 0.88 -7.98
C GLY A 13 -6.38 2.28 -7.37
N CYS A 14 -5.40 2.51 -6.50
CA CYS A 14 -5.18 3.82 -5.88
C CYS A 14 -4.27 4.73 -6.69
N ILE A 15 -3.49 4.18 -7.62
CA ILE A 15 -2.58 4.96 -8.45
C ILE A 15 -3.36 5.65 -9.55
N VAL A 16 -3.10 6.95 -9.73
CA VAL A 16 -3.68 7.72 -10.82
C VAL A 16 -2.70 7.66 -12.00
N TRP A 17 -3.11 6.99 -13.06
CA TRP A 17 -2.30 6.87 -14.26
C TRP A 17 -2.51 8.09 -15.15
N ALA A 18 -1.43 8.59 -15.74
CA ALA A 18 -1.52 9.72 -16.65
C ALA A 18 -2.24 9.32 -17.94
N ASP A 19 -2.84 10.29 -18.62
CA ASP A 19 -3.50 10.06 -19.89
C ASP A 19 -2.51 9.47 -20.91
N GLY A 20 -2.89 8.37 -21.53
CA GLY A 20 -2.06 7.66 -22.48
C GLY A 20 -1.11 6.64 -21.87
N GLU A 21 -1.01 6.58 -20.54
CA GLU A 21 -0.24 5.54 -19.89
C GLU A 21 -1.07 4.27 -19.77
N VAL A 22 -0.41 3.13 -19.97
CA VAL A 22 -1.03 1.83 -19.73
C VAL A 22 -0.81 1.48 -18.27
N PRO A 23 -1.87 1.20 -17.49
CA PRO A 23 -1.71 0.81 -16.10
C PRO A 23 -0.79 -0.41 -15.98
N THR A 24 0.25 -0.27 -15.17
CA THR A 24 1.21 -1.34 -14.94
C THR A 24 0.70 -2.22 -13.81
N ARG A 25 0.81 -3.53 -14.03
CA ARG A 25 0.45 -4.48 -12.99
C ARG A 25 1.43 -4.35 -11.83
N ILE A 26 0.87 -4.29 -10.62
CA ILE A 26 1.66 -4.18 -9.41
C ILE A 26 1.91 -5.58 -8.83
N ASP A 27 3.18 -5.93 -8.71
CA ASP A 27 3.61 -7.19 -8.10
C ASP A 27 4.12 -6.93 -6.69
N PRO A 28 4.26 -7.99 -5.84
CA PRO A 28 4.79 -7.81 -4.48
C PRO A 28 6.16 -7.17 -4.42
N ASP A 29 6.97 -7.33 -5.44
CA ASP A 29 8.33 -6.79 -5.51
C ASP A 29 8.42 -5.48 -6.31
N THR A 30 7.31 -4.94 -6.78
CA THR A 30 7.32 -3.70 -7.57
C THR A 30 7.86 -2.54 -6.74
N PRO A 31 8.93 -1.85 -7.21
CA PRO A 31 9.51 -0.73 -6.45
C PRO A 31 8.62 0.51 -6.58
N LEU A 32 7.69 0.67 -5.66
CA LEU A 32 6.67 1.72 -5.73
C LEU A 32 7.25 3.13 -5.64
N LEU A 33 8.19 3.34 -4.73
CA LEU A 33 8.79 4.65 -4.55
C LEU A 33 9.84 4.97 -5.59
N ALA A 34 10.69 3.98 -5.91
CA ALA A 34 11.75 4.18 -6.90
C ALA A 34 11.22 4.45 -8.30
N SER A 35 10.05 3.87 -8.63
CA SER A 35 9.41 4.09 -9.93
C SER A 35 8.58 5.37 -9.98
N GLY A 36 8.43 6.08 -8.86
CA GLY A 36 7.63 7.30 -8.80
C GLY A 36 6.13 7.06 -8.80
N LEU A 37 5.69 5.83 -8.58
CA LEU A 37 4.26 5.51 -8.59
C LEU A 37 3.51 6.01 -7.35
N LEU A 38 4.21 6.20 -6.24
CA LEU A 38 3.60 6.68 -5.00
C LEU A 38 4.06 8.10 -4.68
N ASP A 39 3.10 8.96 -4.36
CA ASP A 39 3.32 10.25 -3.75
C ASP A 39 2.52 10.31 -2.44
N SER A 40 2.61 11.42 -1.73
CA SER A 40 1.92 11.58 -0.45
C SER A 40 0.41 11.38 -0.57
N LEU A 41 -0.19 11.86 -1.65
CA LEU A 41 -1.62 11.75 -1.87
C LEU A 41 -2.02 10.29 -2.13
N THR A 42 -1.24 9.58 -2.95
CA THR A 42 -1.49 8.18 -3.26
C THR A 42 -1.36 7.33 -2.01
N ILE A 43 -0.34 7.59 -1.18
CA ILE A 43 -0.16 6.89 0.09
C ILE A 43 -1.40 7.07 0.98
N MET A 44 -1.92 8.29 1.09
CA MET A 44 -3.12 8.55 1.88
C MET A 44 -4.33 7.81 1.33
N ARG A 45 -4.46 7.71 0.01
CA ARG A 45 -5.53 6.94 -0.62
C ARG A 45 -5.44 5.46 -0.28
N ILE A 46 -4.22 4.91 -0.30
CA ILE A 46 -3.99 3.51 0.06
C ILE A 46 -4.39 3.26 1.50
N VAL A 47 -3.97 4.14 2.42
CA VAL A 47 -4.30 4.02 3.84
C VAL A 47 -5.81 4.04 4.06
N LYS A 48 -6.49 4.98 3.41
CA LYS A 48 -7.94 5.10 3.52
C LYS A 48 -8.66 3.88 2.95
N ARG A 49 -8.18 3.38 1.82
CA ARG A 49 -8.77 2.21 1.18
C ARG A 49 -8.59 0.96 2.05
N LEU A 50 -7.43 0.81 2.68
CA LEU A 50 -7.18 -0.30 3.60
C LEU A 50 -8.15 -0.25 4.78
N GLU A 51 -8.39 0.93 5.33
CA GLU A 51 -9.32 1.11 6.40
C GLU A 51 -10.75 0.73 5.99
N GLU A 52 -11.19 1.19 4.81
CA GLU A 52 -12.53 0.94 4.32
C GLU A 52 -12.75 -0.50 3.84
N SER A 53 -11.77 -1.08 3.15
CA SER A 53 -11.91 -2.38 2.49
C SER A 53 -11.51 -3.55 3.37
N ALA A 54 -10.49 -3.39 4.19
CA ALA A 54 -9.93 -4.47 4.99
C ALA A 54 -10.04 -4.24 6.48
N GLY A 55 -10.56 -3.09 6.89
CA GLY A 55 -10.66 -2.74 8.31
C GLY A 55 -9.31 -2.53 8.98
N VAL A 56 -8.26 -2.28 8.19
CA VAL A 56 -6.90 -2.11 8.71
C VAL A 56 -6.62 -0.63 8.91
N VAL A 57 -6.32 -0.25 10.15
CA VAL A 57 -5.91 1.12 10.47
C VAL A 57 -4.40 1.12 10.71
N LEU A 58 -3.66 1.82 9.85
CA LEU A 58 -2.21 1.94 10.00
C LEU A 58 -1.88 3.15 10.87
N PRO A 59 -1.16 2.95 11.98
CA PRO A 59 -0.70 4.09 12.78
C PRO A 59 0.29 4.94 11.99
N ALA A 60 0.36 6.23 12.33
CA ALA A 60 1.23 7.18 11.64
C ALA A 60 2.70 6.75 11.65
N THR A 61 3.12 6.02 12.67
CA THR A 61 4.47 5.50 12.78
C THR A 61 4.85 4.52 11.66
N LEU A 62 3.84 3.88 11.05
CA LEU A 62 4.07 2.95 9.94
C LEU A 62 3.98 3.62 8.57
N LEU A 63 3.62 4.90 8.51
CA LEU A 63 3.50 5.65 7.26
C LEU A 63 4.86 6.22 6.86
N SER A 64 5.83 5.33 6.65
CA SER A 64 7.19 5.72 6.27
C SER A 64 7.53 5.16 4.89
N ALA A 65 8.50 5.80 4.24
CA ALA A 65 8.97 5.36 2.93
C ALA A 65 9.41 3.89 2.94
N ARG A 66 10.01 3.45 4.04
CA ARG A 66 10.45 2.06 4.18
C ARG A 66 9.30 1.07 3.99
N ASN A 67 8.16 1.35 4.59
CA ASN A 67 7.01 0.44 4.54
C ASN A 67 6.27 0.50 3.21
N PHE A 68 6.44 1.57 2.45
CA PHE A 68 5.81 1.74 1.14
C PHE A 68 6.77 1.47 -0.03
N ARG A 69 7.90 0.87 0.24
CA ARG A 69 8.92 0.55 -0.78
C ARG A 69 8.38 -0.40 -1.84
N THR A 70 7.74 -1.47 -1.38
CA THR A 70 7.09 -2.45 -2.24
C THR A 70 5.80 -2.89 -1.57
N PRO A 71 4.84 -3.48 -2.32
CA PRO A 71 3.64 -4.05 -1.71
C PRO A 71 3.96 -5.09 -0.64
N GLN A 72 5.03 -5.87 -0.83
CA GLN A 72 5.44 -6.87 0.16
C GLN A 72 5.86 -6.22 1.48
N HIS A 73 6.61 -5.11 1.42
CA HIS A 73 6.98 -4.37 2.62
C HIS A 73 5.75 -3.80 3.32
N LEU A 74 4.81 -3.26 2.55
CA LEU A 74 3.56 -2.74 3.10
C LEU A 74 2.75 -3.86 3.75
N HIS A 75 2.67 -5.01 3.10
CA HIS A 75 1.96 -6.17 3.64
C HIS A 75 2.57 -6.62 4.97
N ALA A 76 3.90 -6.67 5.06
CA ALA A 76 4.59 -7.03 6.29
C ALA A 76 4.28 -6.04 7.41
N ALA A 77 4.20 -4.75 7.11
CA ALA A 77 3.83 -3.72 8.08
C ALA A 77 2.39 -3.91 8.57
N ILE A 78 1.48 -4.24 7.65
CA ILE A 78 0.08 -4.50 7.98
C ILE A 78 -0.04 -5.72 8.91
N VAL A 79 0.65 -6.81 8.56
CA VAL A 79 0.66 -8.02 9.37
C VAL A 79 1.18 -7.71 10.78
N GLY A 80 2.26 -6.94 10.88
CA GLY A 80 2.81 -6.54 12.16
C GLY A 80 1.83 -5.70 12.98
N ALA A 81 1.14 -4.77 12.35
CA ALA A 81 0.18 -3.91 13.02
C ALA A 81 -1.04 -4.69 13.53
N VAL A 82 -1.53 -5.63 12.73
CA VAL A 82 -2.70 -6.44 13.08
C VAL A 82 -2.36 -7.49 14.14
N SER A 83 -1.14 -8.03 14.10
CA SER A 83 -0.70 -9.09 15.01
C SER A 83 -0.27 -8.57 16.37
N GLN A 84 0.04 -7.29 16.49
CA GLN A 84 0.44 -6.71 17.77
C GLN A 84 -0.77 -6.43 18.63
N PRO A 85 -0.79 -6.91 19.88
CA PRO A 85 -1.85 -6.53 20.79
C PRO A 85 -1.81 -5.02 21.02
N ALA A 86 -2.97 -4.43 21.18
CA ALA A 86 -3.07 -3.01 21.51
C ALA A 86 -2.39 -2.79 22.87
N SER A 87 -1.36 -2.01 22.87
CA SER A 87 -0.66 -1.66 24.10
C SER A 87 -1.26 -0.42 24.74
#